data_8355f2f2ea24ccf4f9c5ae9d9c54fdc6
#
_entry.id   8355f2f2ea24ccf4f9c5ae9d9c54fdc6
#
_cell.length_a   1.000
_cell.length_b   1.000
_cell.length_c   1.000
_cell.angle_alpha   90.00
_cell.angle_beta   90.00
_cell.angle_gamma   90.00
#
_symmetry.space_group_name_H-M   'P 1'
#
loop_
_entity.id
_entity.type
_entity.pdbx_description
1 polymer ?
#
loop_
_entity_poly.entity_id
_entity_poly.type
_entity_poly.pdbx_seq_one_letter_code
_entity_poly.pdbx_strand_id
1 'polypeptide(L)'
;MATDAKSDEVRIPGAEGVLVEFKQAWTETVKETFCAFANTSGGTVYIGVADDGKIVGVEKPDEVMRSVLSVFRFAMSPKADELCRAECLTVGGKSVVVVHVLEGNMPPYYITMKTDHGRRKICFLRHGSSNYEATDDEERRLYQKANPVPFELRPARNQDLTFETAAKYFEAAGIPFGEKAYQPLGMKTLKGFFTNLAWWLSDQNESVTRVGFFNGPDKASPVDGIYTFKGCLIEQYDAVRRMLNNRFGFSHEIAPFDLRRDGSRNEVREYPENAVREALVNMFAHRDYSVENGQAFVSCFSDHMEMLSYGGLPPETTIEMLKEGASLPRNLHLAELLMRLWAMEKFGLGIPLMYSSYKPFGMEPTFVSEPRMLKILLPKVTLHYGTLTEREKAVVEYMRANG
;
A
#
# COMPACT_ATOMS: atom_id res chain seq x y z
N MET A 1 -27.82 12.31 47.91
CA MET A 1 -26.52 12.77 47.44
C MET A 1 -26.67 13.04 45.94
N ALA A 2 -26.80 14.30 45.58
CA ALA A 2 -26.91 14.73 44.21
C ALA A 2 -25.50 14.76 43.58
N THR A 3 -25.29 14.00 42.51
CA THR A 3 -24.07 14.06 41.72
C THR A 3 -24.15 15.28 40.80
N ASP A 4 -23.36 16.29 41.10
CA ASP A 4 -23.09 17.42 40.21
C ASP A 4 -22.54 16.93 38.90
N ALA A 5 -23.36 16.94 37.85
CA ALA A 5 -22.88 16.90 36.48
C ALA A 5 -22.27 18.30 36.19
N LYS A 6 -20.95 18.38 36.17
CA LYS A 6 -20.23 19.52 35.60
C LYS A 6 -20.69 19.68 34.14
N SER A 7 -21.45 20.76 33.89
CA SER A 7 -21.65 21.26 32.54
C SER A 7 -20.29 21.74 32.02
N ASP A 8 -19.71 21.01 31.09
CA ASP A 8 -18.61 21.52 30.28
C ASP A 8 -19.12 22.76 29.52
N GLU A 9 -18.79 23.96 30.03
CA GLU A 9 -19.02 25.21 29.31
C GLU A 9 -18.24 25.14 28.00
N VAL A 10 -18.94 24.93 26.89
CA VAL A 10 -18.35 24.95 25.55
C VAL A 10 -17.82 26.36 25.29
N ARG A 11 -16.50 26.52 25.36
CA ARG A 11 -15.83 27.80 25.07
C ARG A 11 -15.68 27.96 23.57
N ILE A 12 -16.34 28.98 23.01
CA ILE A 12 -16.05 29.43 21.64
C ILE A 12 -14.63 30.01 21.64
N PRO A 13 -13.77 29.68 20.66
CA PRO A 13 -12.43 30.28 20.54
C PRO A 13 -12.49 31.81 20.52
N GLY A 14 -11.45 32.48 21.04
CA GLY A 14 -11.44 33.93 21.17
C GLY A 14 -11.20 34.70 19.86
N ALA A 15 -10.77 34.02 18.77
CA ALA A 15 -10.46 34.66 17.50
C ALA A 15 -10.52 33.68 16.33
N GLU A 16 -10.73 34.19 15.13
CA GLU A 16 -10.55 33.49 13.87
C GLU A 16 -9.09 33.09 13.62
N GLY A 17 -8.86 32.06 12.80
CA GLY A 17 -7.52 31.58 12.47
C GLY A 17 -7.54 30.53 11.37
N VAL A 18 -6.47 29.79 11.29
CA VAL A 18 -6.31 28.74 10.26
C VAL A 18 -7.43 27.69 10.32
N LEU A 19 -7.85 27.32 11.55
CA LEU A 19 -8.83 26.25 11.80
C LEU A 19 -10.16 26.75 12.33
N VAL A 20 -10.34 28.07 12.47
CA VAL A 20 -11.55 28.67 13.08
C VAL A 20 -12.05 29.81 12.23
N GLU A 21 -13.36 29.81 11.97
CA GLU A 21 -14.05 30.86 11.24
C GLU A 21 -15.33 31.27 11.96
N PHE A 22 -15.60 32.57 12.04
CA PHE A 22 -16.84 33.13 12.59
C PHE A 22 -17.72 33.69 11.49
N LYS A 23 -19.01 33.48 11.61
CA LYS A 23 -20.01 34.05 10.72
C LYS A 23 -21.23 34.50 11.52
N GLN A 24 -21.64 35.76 11.35
CA GLN A 24 -22.82 36.29 12.06
C GLN A 24 -24.12 35.60 11.66
N ALA A 25 -24.22 35.20 10.37
CA ALA A 25 -25.38 34.54 9.82
C ALA A 25 -24.95 33.54 8.69
N TRP A 26 -25.88 32.70 8.32
CA TRP A 26 -25.73 31.86 7.12
C TRP A 26 -25.75 32.75 5.86
N THR A 27 -24.71 32.68 5.05
CA THR A 27 -24.57 33.35 3.74
C THR A 27 -23.98 32.41 2.72
N GLU A 28 -24.09 32.72 1.43
CA GLU A 28 -23.48 31.92 0.37
C GLU A 28 -21.94 31.86 0.48
N THR A 29 -21.30 32.89 1.06
CA THR A 29 -19.85 32.95 1.24
C THR A 29 -19.33 31.96 2.28
N VAL A 30 -20.18 31.46 3.18
CA VAL A 30 -19.80 30.39 4.12
C VAL A 30 -19.37 29.11 3.40
N LYS A 31 -19.92 28.89 2.19
CA LYS A 31 -19.58 27.73 1.36
C LYS A 31 -18.11 27.74 0.92
N GLU A 32 -17.53 28.92 0.72
CA GLU A 32 -16.10 29.09 0.39
C GLU A 32 -15.21 28.54 1.52
N THR A 33 -15.58 28.86 2.77
CA THR A 33 -14.86 28.34 3.95
C THR A 33 -14.94 26.83 4.06
N PHE A 34 -16.10 26.24 3.81
CA PHE A 34 -16.24 24.78 3.82
C PHE A 34 -15.35 24.10 2.76
N CYS A 35 -15.35 24.66 1.55
CA CYS A 35 -14.49 24.18 0.47
C CYS A 35 -13.00 24.34 0.83
N ALA A 36 -12.61 25.49 1.36
CA ALA A 36 -11.24 25.77 1.76
C ALA A 36 -10.76 24.83 2.89
N PHE A 37 -11.61 24.57 3.88
CA PHE A 37 -11.29 23.62 4.96
C PHE A 37 -11.16 22.19 4.42
N ALA A 38 -12.05 21.74 3.54
CA ALA A 38 -11.95 20.40 2.93
C ALA A 38 -10.67 20.23 2.10
N ASN A 39 -10.16 21.30 1.49
CA ASN A 39 -8.93 21.29 0.69
C ASN A 39 -7.64 21.50 1.50
N THR A 40 -7.73 21.85 2.78
CA THR A 40 -6.56 22.17 3.61
C THR A 40 -6.50 21.24 4.84
N SER A 41 -6.57 21.78 6.03
CA SER A 41 -6.37 21.03 7.29
C SER A 41 -7.69 20.81 8.06
N GLY A 42 -8.83 20.99 7.41
CA GLY A 42 -10.10 21.02 8.10
C GLY A 42 -10.28 22.29 8.93
N GLY A 43 -11.35 22.33 9.74
CA GLY A 43 -11.60 23.45 10.64
C GLY A 43 -13.02 23.48 11.17
N THR A 44 -13.31 24.51 11.97
CA THR A 44 -14.63 24.72 12.59
C THR A 44 -15.19 26.09 12.23
N VAL A 45 -16.42 26.12 11.76
CA VAL A 45 -17.16 27.35 11.47
C VAL A 45 -18.24 27.55 12.54
N TYR A 46 -18.25 28.72 13.18
CA TYR A 46 -19.25 29.12 14.15
C TYR A 46 -20.22 30.12 13.51
N ILE A 47 -21.45 29.70 13.25
CA ILE A 47 -22.51 30.54 12.66
C ILE A 47 -23.39 31.10 13.80
N GLY A 48 -23.52 32.39 13.88
CA GLY A 48 -24.13 33.13 14.99
C GLY A 48 -23.09 33.85 15.87
N VAL A 49 -21.83 33.97 15.37
CA VAL A 49 -20.73 34.67 16.04
C VAL A 49 -20.19 35.75 15.11
N ALA A 50 -20.00 36.96 15.65
CA ALA A 50 -19.37 38.06 14.93
C ALA A 50 -17.84 37.95 14.92
N ASP A 51 -17.15 38.64 14.01
CA ASP A 51 -15.72 38.61 13.81
C ASP A 51 -14.90 38.99 15.09
N ASP A 52 -15.51 39.78 15.96
CA ASP A 52 -14.97 40.16 17.27
C ASP A 52 -15.19 39.09 18.39
N GLY A 53 -15.78 37.96 18.01
CA GLY A 53 -16.10 36.84 18.92
C GLY A 53 -17.42 37.02 19.68
N LYS A 54 -18.18 38.11 19.44
CA LYS A 54 -19.45 38.38 20.12
C LYS A 54 -20.53 37.41 19.61
N ILE A 55 -21.25 36.78 20.53
CA ILE A 55 -22.35 35.89 20.17
C ILE A 55 -23.55 36.70 19.77
N VAL A 56 -23.91 36.60 18.50
CA VAL A 56 -25.11 37.23 17.89
C VAL A 56 -26.31 36.27 17.97
N GLY A 57 -26.05 34.99 17.71
CA GLY A 57 -27.04 33.92 17.69
C GLY A 57 -27.73 33.76 16.34
N VAL A 58 -28.38 32.63 16.14
CA VAL A 58 -29.15 32.27 14.96
C VAL A 58 -30.59 32.03 15.36
N GLU A 59 -31.54 32.66 14.64
CA GLU A 59 -32.97 32.53 14.96
C GLU A 59 -33.53 31.14 14.63
N LYS A 60 -33.02 30.49 13.53
CA LYS A 60 -33.53 29.21 13.02
C LYS A 60 -32.39 28.22 12.81
N PRO A 61 -31.80 27.67 13.88
CA PRO A 61 -30.61 26.80 13.79
C PRO A 61 -30.87 25.56 12.94
N ASP A 62 -32.02 24.93 12.99
CA ASP A 62 -32.34 23.72 12.20
C ASP A 62 -32.38 23.98 10.69
N GLU A 63 -32.85 25.20 10.27
CA GLU A 63 -32.81 25.57 8.84
C GLU A 63 -31.37 25.79 8.39
N VAL A 64 -30.53 26.40 9.23
CA VAL A 64 -29.12 26.61 8.95
C VAL A 64 -28.40 25.28 8.86
N MET A 65 -28.58 24.36 9.80
CA MET A 65 -27.97 23.03 9.76
C MET A 65 -28.36 22.25 8.50
N ARG A 66 -29.63 22.28 8.11
CA ARG A 66 -30.08 21.65 6.85
C ARG A 66 -29.41 22.28 5.63
N SER A 67 -29.25 23.59 5.63
CA SER A 67 -28.56 24.30 4.54
C SER A 67 -27.08 23.92 4.47
N VAL A 68 -26.39 23.84 5.60
CA VAL A 68 -25.00 23.37 5.71
C VAL A 68 -24.85 21.96 5.12
N LEU A 69 -25.62 20.98 5.61
CA LEU A 69 -25.56 19.60 5.14
C LEU A 69 -25.87 19.47 3.64
N SER A 70 -26.80 20.31 3.14
CA SER A 70 -27.13 20.38 1.71
C SER A 70 -25.92 20.82 0.85
N VAL A 71 -25.05 21.69 1.38
CA VAL A 71 -23.84 22.12 0.66
C VAL A 71 -22.90 20.94 0.40
N PHE A 72 -22.57 20.20 1.44
CA PHE A 72 -21.64 19.06 1.33
C PHE A 72 -22.19 17.96 0.43
N ARG A 73 -23.52 17.77 0.42
CA ARG A 73 -24.18 16.73 -0.36
C ARG A 73 -24.40 17.09 -1.82
N PHE A 74 -24.71 18.35 -2.13
CA PHE A 74 -25.20 18.75 -3.46
C PHE A 74 -24.39 19.83 -4.14
N ALA A 75 -23.69 20.69 -3.40
CA ALA A 75 -22.93 21.79 -3.96
C ALA A 75 -21.43 21.52 -4.04
N MET A 76 -20.90 20.59 -3.23
CA MET A 76 -19.50 20.17 -3.30
C MET A 76 -19.29 19.04 -4.31
N SER A 77 -18.12 19.04 -4.95
CA SER A 77 -17.67 18.00 -5.88
C SER A 77 -16.16 17.78 -5.72
N PRO A 78 -15.67 16.58 -5.39
CA PRO A 78 -16.44 15.35 -5.07
C PRO A 78 -17.46 15.55 -3.94
N LYS A 79 -18.41 14.61 -3.80
CA LYS A 79 -19.32 14.60 -2.64
C LYS A 79 -18.54 14.51 -1.34
N ALA A 80 -18.97 15.25 -0.32
CA ALA A 80 -18.22 15.46 0.90
C ALA A 80 -19.08 15.30 2.17
N ASP A 81 -20.17 14.53 2.08
CA ASP A 81 -21.14 14.35 3.20
C ASP A 81 -20.44 13.92 4.49
N GLU A 82 -19.47 13.03 4.40
CA GLU A 82 -18.71 12.47 5.53
C GLU A 82 -17.72 13.46 6.16
N LEU A 83 -17.38 14.54 5.47
CA LEU A 83 -16.47 15.56 5.97
C LEU A 83 -17.14 16.55 6.92
N CYS A 84 -18.47 16.52 7.07
CA CYS A 84 -19.23 17.55 7.80
C CYS A 84 -19.95 16.94 9.00
N ARG A 85 -19.74 17.59 10.16
CA ARG A 85 -20.60 17.47 11.35
C ARG A 85 -21.13 18.82 11.71
N ALA A 86 -22.44 18.94 11.89
CA ALA A 86 -23.09 20.19 12.34
C ALA A 86 -23.88 19.92 13.62
N GLU A 87 -23.72 20.79 14.60
CA GLU A 87 -24.45 20.76 15.88
C GLU A 87 -24.90 22.16 16.28
N CYS A 88 -25.92 22.23 17.12
CA CYS A 88 -26.41 23.50 17.66
C CYS A 88 -26.06 23.60 19.13
N LEU A 89 -25.36 24.66 19.52
CA LEU A 89 -25.00 24.97 20.90
C LEU A 89 -25.79 26.18 21.38
N THR A 90 -26.17 26.17 22.67
CA THR A 90 -26.76 27.35 23.32
C THR A 90 -25.72 28.01 24.21
N VAL A 91 -25.34 29.24 23.88
CA VAL A 91 -24.36 30.03 24.60
C VAL A 91 -24.97 31.39 24.98
N GLY A 92 -25.01 31.66 26.27
CA GLY A 92 -25.64 32.92 26.79
C GLY A 92 -27.12 33.10 26.38
N GLY A 93 -27.86 31.96 26.25
CA GLY A 93 -29.27 31.98 25.80
C GLY A 93 -29.49 32.17 24.31
N LYS A 94 -28.42 32.17 23.51
CA LYS A 94 -28.48 32.30 22.03
C LYS A 94 -28.01 31.03 21.37
N SER A 95 -28.63 30.66 20.25
CA SER A 95 -28.25 29.48 19.48
C SER A 95 -27.09 29.80 18.53
N VAL A 96 -26.05 28.96 18.55
CA VAL A 96 -24.89 29.01 17.66
C VAL A 96 -24.80 27.67 16.94
N VAL A 97 -24.74 27.70 15.60
CA VAL A 97 -24.53 26.47 14.81
C VAL A 97 -23.01 26.28 14.62
N VAL A 98 -22.50 25.16 15.09
CA VAL A 98 -21.08 24.78 14.97
C VAL A 98 -20.96 23.74 13.88
N VAL A 99 -20.09 24.00 12.93
CA VAL A 99 -19.85 23.13 11.78
C VAL A 99 -18.38 22.68 11.80
N HIS A 100 -18.15 21.40 12.06
CA HIS A 100 -16.85 20.79 11.96
C HIS A 100 -16.65 20.23 10.57
N VAL A 101 -15.61 20.69 9.89
CA VAL A 101 -15.21 20.22 8.55
C VAL A 101 -13.88 19.48 8.67
N LEU A 102 -13.84 18.22 8.24
CA LEU A 102 -12.63 17.43 8.18
C LEU A 102 -11.80 17.78 6.93
N GLU A 103 -10.49 17.56 6.98
CA GLU A 103 -9.66 17.53 5.78
C GLU A 103 -10.15 16.43 4.85
N GLY A 104 -10.34 16.75 3.57
CA GLY A 104 -10.82 15.79 2.59
C GLY A 104 -9.72 14.85 2.09
N ASN A 105 -10.10 13.62 1.80
CA ASN A 105 -9.21 12.57 1.30
C ASN A 105 -9.10 12.53 -0.24
N MET A 106 -9.95 13.28 -0.97
CA MET A 106 -9.98 13.34 -2.43
C MET A 106 -9.90 14.78 -2.98
N PRO A 107 -8.98 15.65 -2.51
CA PRO A 107 -8.83 16.99 -3.07
C PRO A 107 -8.35 16.92 -4.54
N PRO A 108 -8.66 17.93 -5.37
CA PRO A 108 -9.33 19.17 -5.03
C PRO A 108 -10.88 19.02 -4.90
N TYR A 109 -11.43 19.60 -3.85
CA TYR A 109 -12.86 19.80 -3.72
C TYR A 109 -13.25 21.14 -4.32
N TYR A 110 -14.34 21.15 -5.05
CA TYR A 110 -14.91 22.35 -5.67
C TYR A 110 -16.26 22.66 -5.05
N ILE A 111 -16.59 23.92 -4.97
CA ILE A 111 -17.92 24.37 -4.60
C ILE A 111 -18.60 25.03 -5.81
N THR A 112 -19.87 24.69 -6.06
CA THR A 112 -20.65 25.31 -7.12
C THR A 112 -21.25 26.60 -6.57
N MET A 113 -20.80 27.74 -7.10
CA MET A 113 -21.28 29.08 -6.74
C MET A 113 -21.99 29.74 -7.90
N LYS A 114 -22.94 30.63 -7.58
CA LYS A 114 -23.61 31.47 -8.56
C LYS A 114 -22.76 32.74 -8.73
N THR A 115 -22.33 33.01 -9.95
CA THR A 115 -21.57 34.20 -10.34
C THR A 115 -22.38 35.03 -11.35
N ASP A 116 -21.91 36.21 -11.69
CA ASP A 116 -22.53 37.08 -12.70
C ASP A 116 -22.62 36.44 -14.09
N HIS A 117 -21.75 35.44 -14.36
CA HIS A 117 -21.67 34.69 -15.61
C HIS A 117 -22.34 33.30 -15.53
N GLY A 118 -23.12 32.99 -14.49
CA GLY A 118 -23.79 31.73 -14.29
C GLY A 118 -23.25 30.93 -13.11
N ARG A 119 -23.43 29.60 -13.15
CA ARG A 119 -22.88 28.71 -12.11
C ARG A 119 -21.46 28.29 -12.47
N ARG A 120 -20.51 28.48 -11.53
CA ARG A 120 -19.11 28.08 -11.68
C ARG A 120 -18.72 27.17 -10.53
N LYS A 121 -17.90 26.16 -10.85
CA LYS A 121 -17.18 25.32 -9.84
C LYS A 121 -15.88 26.01 -9.51
N ILE A 122 -15.66 26.29 -8.24
CA ILE A 122 -14.47 27.01 -7.75
C ILE A 122 -13.82 26.19 -6.63
N CYS A 123 -12.52 26.04 -6.72
CA CYS A 123 -11.69 25.45 -5.66
C CYS A 123 -11.21 26.58 -4.74
N PHE A 124 -11.49 26.50 -3.44
CA PHE A 124 -11.00 27.44 -2.46
C PHE A 124 -9.95 26.80 -1.56
N LEU A 125 -8.95 27.60 -1.23
CA LEU A 125 -7.89 27.28 -0.27
C LEU A 125 -7.94 28.29 0.89
N ARG A 126 -7.35 27.89 2.03
CA ARG A 126 -7.22 28.74 3.20
C ARG A 126 -5.77 29.10 3.47
N HIS A 127 -5.51 30.39 3.66
CA HIS A 127 -4.26 30.91 4.16
C HIS A 127 -4.50 31.85 5.34
N GLY A 128 -4.02 31.49 6.52
CA GLY A 128 -4.36 32.20 7.76
C GLY A 128 -5.87 32.14 8.05
N SER A 129 -6.51 33.29 8.17
CA SER A 129 -7.99 33.43 8.32
C SER A 129 -8.71 33.75 7.02
N SER A 130 -8.02 33.78 5.87
CA SER A 130 -8.61 34.17 4.59
C SER A 130 -8.79 32.97 3.64
N ASN A 131 -9.90 32.95 2.92
CA ASN A 131 -10.14 32.01 1.83
C ASN A 131 -9.85 32.70 0.50
N TYR A 132 -9.30 31.96 -0.46
CA TYR A 132 -9.03 32.46 -1.81
C TYR A 132 -9.22 31.36 -2.84
N GLU A 133 -9.51 31.75 -4.08
CA GLU A 133 -9.64 30.85 -5.21
C GLU A 133 -8.27 30.27 -5.56
N ALA A 134 -8.17 28.93 -5.63
CA ALA A 134 -6.94 28.24 -5.98
C ALA A 134 -6.54 28.53 -7.44
N THR A 135 -5.26 28.72 -7.66
CA THR A 135 -4.68 28.77 -9.01
C THR A 135 -4.64 27.38 -9.64
N ASP A 136 -4.53 27.31 -10.96
CA ASP A 136 -4.39 26.03 -11.69
C ASP A 136 -3.24 25.17 -11.17
N ASP A 137 -2.12 25.82 -10.73
CA ASP A 137 -0.97 25.11 -10.18
C ASP A 137 -1.24 24.54 -8.78
N GLU A 138 -2.03 25.26 -7.96
CA GLU A 138 -2.44 24.78 -6.63
C GLU A 138 -3.46 23.65 -6.75
N GLU A 139 -4.43 23.76 -7.65
CA GLU A 139 -5.35 22.66 -7.93
C GLU A 139 -4.62 21.40 -8.42
N ARG A 140 -3.62 21.58 -9.29
CA ARG A 140 -2.77 20.47 -9.75
C ARG A 140 -2.01 19.81 -8.61
N ARG A 141 -1.48 20.61 -7.65
CA ARG A 141 -0.79 20.09 -6.45
C ARG A 141 -1.75 19.30 -5.55
N LEU A 142 -2.97 19.82 -5.33
CA LEU A 142 -3.99 19.12 -4.58
C LEU A 142 -4.35 17.78 -5.23
N TYR A 143 -4.57 17.79 -6.55
CA TYR A 143 -4.83 16.55 -7.29
C TYR A 143 -3.68 15.53 -7.20
N GLN A 144 -2.43 16.01 -7.28
CA GLN A 144 -1.25 15.15 -7.13
C GLN A 144 -1.10 14.60 -5.70
N LYS A 145 -1.50 15.38 -4.67
CA LYS A 145 -1.51 14.95 -3.28
C LYS A 145 -2.52 13.83 -3.07
N ALA A 146 -3.71 13.95 -3.66
CA ALA A 146 -4.77 12.94 -3.58
C ALA A 146 -4.49 11.69 -4.43
N ASN A 147 -3.82 11.89 -5.58
CA ASN A 147 -3.51 10.84 -6.55
C ASN A 147 -2.01 10.82 -6.83
N PRO A 148 -1.20 10.40 -5.87
CA PRO A 148 0.25 10.39 -6.05
C PRO A 148 0.63 9.41 -7.15
N VAL A 149 1.40 9.86 -8.13
CA VAL A 149 1.98 8.96 -9.14
C VAL A 149 2.84 7.92 -8.42
N PRO A 150 2.56 6.61 -8.59
CA PRO A 150 3.36 5.55 -8.01
C PRO A 150 4.86 5.77 -8.26
N PHE A 151 5.70 5.44 -7.28
CA PHE A 151 7.16 5.68 -7.41
C PHE A 151 7.74 5.01 -8.66
N GLU A 152 7.27 3.81 -8.98
CA GLU A 152 7.68 3.06 -10.18
C GLU A 152 7.44 3.82 -11.49
N LEU A 153 6.38 4.66 -11.58
CA LEU A 153 6.01 5.41 -12.78
C LEU A 153 6.55 6.84 -12.82
N ARG A 154 7.25 7.29 -11.77
CA ARG A 154 7.91 8.61 -11.79
C ARG A 154 9.11 8.57 -12.71
N PRO A 155 9.49 9.72 -13.34
CA PRO A 155 10.70 9.79 -14.15
C PRO A 155 11.93 9.32 -13.36
N ALA A 156 12.74 8.45 -13.95
CA ALA A 156 14.00 8.02 -13.39
C ALA A 156 15.05 9.17 -13.44
N ARG A 157 15.98 9.16 -12.49
CA ARG A 157 17.10 10.11 -12.50
C ARG A 157 18.01 9.90 -13.72
N ASN A 158 18.29 8.63 -14.05
CA ASN A 158 19.06 8.28 -15.25
C ASN A 158 18.10 8.08 -16.42
N GLN A 159 18.37 8.74 -17.54
CA GLN A 159 17.61 8.63 -18.79
C GLN A 159 18.41 7.93 -19.90
N ASP A 160 19.70 7.62 -19.66
CA ASP A 160 20.54 6.88 -20.57
C ASP A 160 20.51 5.39 -20.17
N LEU A 161 19.47 4.68 -20.66
CA LEU A 161 19.16 3.31 -20.26
C LEU A 161 19.24 2.37 -21.47
N THR A 162 19.83 1.18 -21.24
CA THR A 162 19.81 0.05 -22.16
C THR A 162 19.07 -1.14 -21.54
N PHE A 163 18.55 -2.02 -22.38
CA PHE A 163 17.66 -3.09 -21.97
C PHE A 163 17.99 -4.44 -22.63
N GLU A 164 19.28 -4.69 -22.89
CA GLU A 164 19.70 -5.91 -23.57
C GLU A 164 19.31 -7.18 -22.82
N THR A 165 19.46 -7.12 -21.49
CA THR A 165 19.07 -8.23 -20.59
C THR A 165 17.55 -8.41 -20.57
N ALA A 166 16.79 -7.35 -20.32
CA ALA A 166 15.33 -7.43 -20.29
C ALA A 166 14.74 -7.93 -21.62
N ALA A 167 15.25 -7.45 -22.76
CA ALA A 167 14.78 -7.83 -24.08
C ALA A 167 14.76 -9.34 -24.30
N LYS A 168 15.77 -10.08 -23.83
CA LYS A 168 15.86 -11.55 -23.94
C LYS A 168 14.70 -12.25 -23.19
N TYR A 169 14.32 -11.75 -22.03
CA TYR A 169 13.21 -12.31 -21.25
C TYR A 169 11.86 -12.04 -21.90
N PHE A 170 11.67 -10.82 -22.41
CA PHE A 170 10.43 -10.45 -23.10
C PHE A 170 10.27 -11.25 -24.42
N GLU A 171 11.35 -11.42 -25.19
CA GLU A 171 11.39 -12.25 -26.38
C GLU A 171 11.04 -13.71 -26.08
N ALA A 172 11.69 -14.30 -25.05
CA ALA A 172 11.43 -15.67 -24.64
C ALA A 172 9.97 -15.89 -24.16
N ALA A 173 9.35 -14.87 -23.59
CA ALA A 173 7.96 -14.90 -23.16
C ALA A 173 6.97 -14.55 -24.29
N GLY A 174 7.43 -14.20 -25.48
CA GLY A 174 6.58 -13.76 -26.60
C GLY A 174 5.88 -12.42 -26.36
N ILE A 175 6.42 -11.58 -25.48
CA ILE A 175 5.85 -10.28 -25.13
C ILE A 175 6.55 -9.19 -25.95
N PRO A 176 5.80 -8.31 -26.67
CA PRO A 176 6.39 -7.21 -27.41
C PRO A 176 7.25 -6.31 -26.52
N PHE A 177 8.48 -5.99 -26.96
CA PHE A 177 9.41 -5.14 -26.26
C PHE A 177 10.09 -4.16 -27.24
N GLY A 178 10.41 -2.95 -26.83
CA GLY A 178 10.99 -1.89 -27.65
C GLY A 178 10.20 -0.57 -27.57
N GLU A 179 10.60 0.41 -28.35
CA GLU A 179 10.11 1.80 -28.26
C GLU A 179 8.57 1.92 -28.23
N LYS A 180 7.85 1.18 -29.05
CA LYS A 180 6.39 1.21 -29.10
C LYS A 180 5.74 0.53 -27.89
N ALA A 181 6.45 -0.36 -27.22
CA ALA A 181 5.96 -1.11 -26.08
C ALA A 181 6.30 -0.44 -24.73
N TYR A 182 7.32 0.42 -24.67
CA TYR A 182 7.79 0.99 -23.41
C TYR A 182 6.71 1.78 -22.65
N GLN A 183 5.91 2.57 -23.34
CA GLN A 183 4.85 3.35 -22.70
C GLN A 183 3.69 2.47 -22.18
N PRO A 184 3.13 1.53 -22.96
CA PRO A 184 2.13 0.57 -22.45
C PRO A 184 2.63 -0.31 -21.30
N LEU A 185 3.93 -0.60 -21.25
CA LEU A 185 4.56 -1.35 -20.15
C LEU A 185 4.84 -0.49 -18.91
N GLY A 186 4.54 0.81 -18.93
CA GLY A 186 4.86 1.72 -17.83
C GLY A 186 6.33 2.14 -17.75
N MET A 187 7.15 1.80 -18.76
CA MET A 187 8.57 2.13 -18.80
C MET A 187 8.85 3.57 -19.30
N LYS A 188 7.89 4.21 -19.97
CA LYS A 188 7.97 5.62 -20.38
C LYS A 188 6.74 6.38 -19.94
N THR A 189 6.95 7.62 -19.49
CA THR A 189 5.87 8.58 -19.22
C THR A 189 5.24 9.06 -20.55
N LEU A 190 4.07 9.72 -20.46
CA LEU A 190 3.43 10.37 -21.61
C LEU A 190 4.34 11.43 -22.28
N LYS A 191 5.30 11.98 -21.55
CA LYS A 191 6.30 12.95 -22.07
C LYS A 191 7.54 12.28 -22.65
N GLY A 192 7.60 10.93 -22.69
CA GLY A 192 8.71 10.18 -23.27
C GLY A 192 9.89 9.92 -22.33
N PHE A 193 9.87 10.37 -21.07
CA PHE A 193 10.90 10.08 -20.09
C PHE A 193 10.81 8.64 -19.59
N PHE A 194 11.94 7.98 -19.44
CA PHE A 194 12.02 6.68 -18.77
C PHE A 194 11.61 6.81 -17.30
N THR A 195 10.86 5.83 -16.82
CA THR A 195 10.36 5.74 -15.46
C THR A 195 11.32 4.98 -14.53
N ASN A 196 11.10 5.02 -13.21
CA ASN A 196 11.85 4.20 -12.28
C ASN A 196 11.69 2.70 -12.57
N LEU A 197 10.50 2.27 -13.04
CA LEU A 197 10.30 0.89 -13.52
C LEU A 197 11.27 0.56 -14.67
N ALA A 198 11.42 1.45 -15.66
CA ALA A 198 12.40 1.27 -16.73
C ALA A 198 13.82 1.17 -16.18
N TRP A 199 14.18 2.04 -15.22
CA TRP A 199 15.52 1.98 -14.61
C TRP A 199 15.76 0.62 -13.91
N TRP A 200 14.78 0.09 -13.19
CA TRP A 200 14.94 -1.23 -12.55
C TRP A 200 15.07 -2.37 -13.54
N LEU A 201 14.48 -2.24 -14.72
CA LEU A 201 14.57 -3.25 -15.79
C LEU A 201 15.80 -3.05 -16.69
N SER A 202 16.53 -1.94 -16.54
CA SER A 202 17.71 -1.63 -17.36
C SER A 202 18.95 -2.40 -16.91
N ASP A 203 19.94 -2.45 -17.79
CA ASP A 203 21.25 -3.02 -17.52
C ASP A 203 22.04 -2.13 -16.52
N GLN A 204 21.65 -0.85 -16.35
CA GLN A 204 22.24 0.13 -15.44
C GLN A 204 21.67 0.10 -14.03
N ASN A 205 20.71 -0.79 -13.72
CA ASN A 205 20.11 -0.86 -12.39
C ASN A 205 21.13 -1.21 -11.30
N GLU A 206 21.19 -0.40 -10.26
CA GLU A 206 22.12 -0.53 -9.13
C GLU A 206 21.52 -1.23 -7.91
N SER A 207 20.22 -1.56 -7.93
CA SER A 207 19.58 -2.24 -6.81
C SER A 207 20.17 -3.64 -6.64
N VAL A 208 20.28 -4.09 -5.39
CA VAL A 208 21.00 -5.31 -5.02
C VAL A 208 20.06 -6.30 -4.36
N THR A 209 20.17 -7.56 -4.78
CA THR A 209 19.62 -8.72 -4.07
C THR A 209 20.77 -9.62 -3.63
N ARG A 210 20.75 -10.06 -2.36
CA ARG A 210 21.76 -10.96 -1.81
C ARG A 210 21.12 -12.26 -1.35
N VAL A 211 21.84 -13.36 -1.61
CA VAL A 211 21.49 -14.69 -1.12
C VAL A 211 22.61 -15.20 -0.24
N GLY A 212 22.29 -15.57 1.00
CA GLY A 212 23.24 -16.14 1.95
C GLY A 212 22.81 -17.53 2.41
N PHE A 213 23.76 -18.48 2.48
CA PHE A 213 23.56 -19.81 3.04
C PHE A 213 24.33 -19.92 4.36
N PHE A 214 23.65 -20.36 5.42
CA PHE A 214 24.18 -20.47 6.78
C PHE A 214 24.09 -21.91 7.28
N ASN A 215 25.14 -22.39 7.93
CA ASN A 215 25.22 -23.78 8.46
C ASN A 215 24.58 -23.91 9.86
N GLY A 216 23.73 -22.98 10.27
CA GLY A 216 22.99 -22.98 11.55
C GLY A 216 21.71 -22.16 11.47
N PRO A 217 21.03 -21.95 12.61
CA PRO A 217 19.69 -21.41 12.65
C PRO A 217 19.62 -19.87 12.58
N ASP A 218 20.75 -19.18 12.54
CA ASP A 218 20.79 -17.71 12.59
C ASP A 218 21.97 -17.11 11.81
N LYS A 219 22.02 -15.78 11.74
CA LYS A 219 23.10 -15.04 11.05
C LYS A 219 24.45 -15.03 11.77
N ALA A 220 24.52 -15.50 13.00
CA ALA A 220 25.77 -15.69 13.72
C ALA A 220 26.45 -17.03 13.37
N SER A 221 25.70 -17.91 12.73
CA SER A 221 26.18 -19.22 12.30
C SER A 221 27.19 -19.11 11.16
N PRO A 222 28.08 -20.09 10.99
CA PRO A 222 29.06 -20.12 9.89
C PRO A 222 28.37 -19.99 8.52
N VAL A 223 28.95 -19.17 7.65
CA VAL A 223 28.44 -18.91 6.30
C VAL A 223 29.03 -19.94 5.31
N ASP A 224 28.15 -20.59 4.56
CA ASP A 224 28.55 -21.51 3.46
C ASP A 224 28.79 -20.71 2.14
N GLY A 225 28.06 -19.61 1.95
CA GLY A 225 28.26 -18.72 0.80
C GLY A 225 27.35 -17.51 0.82
N ILE A 226 27.85 -16.39 0.23
CA ILE A 226 27.07 -15.16 -0.01
C ILE A 226 27.20 -14.79 -1.49
N TYR A 227 26.05 -14.63 -2.13
CA TYR A 227 25.94 -14.28 -3.55
C TYR A 227 25.24 -12.93 -3.71
N THR A 228 25.72 -12.13 -4.65
CA THR A 228 25.21 -10.77 -4.89
C THR A 228 24.76 -10.66 -6.34
N PHE A 229 23.51 -10.24 -6.54
CA PHE A 229 22.90 -10.01 -7.84
C PHE A 229 22.64 -8.53 -8.04
N LYS A 230 23.00 -8.00 -9.22
CA LYS A 230 22.85 -6.59 -9.65
C LYS A 230 22.33 -6.55 -11.09
N GLY A 231 22.05 -5.34 -11.59
CA GLY A 231 21.54 -5.15 -12.95
C GLY A 231 20.03 -5.39 -13.05
N CYS A 232 19.55 -5.75 -14.19
CA CYS A 232 18.13 -5.91 -14.49
C CYS A 232 17.39 -6.75 -13.41
N LEU A 233 16.30 -6.21 -12.83
CA LEU A 233 15.54 -6.91 -11.78
C LEU A 233 14.97 -8.26 -12.22
N ILE A 234 14.61 -8.38 -13.50
CA ILE A 234 14.11 -9.63 -14.08
C ILE A 234 15.19 -10.70 -13.98
N GLU A 235 16.44 -10.35 -14.36
CA GLU A 235 17.59 -11.26 -14.22
C GLU A 235 17.89 -11.59 -12.76
N GLN A 236 17.83 -10.60 -11.85
CA GLN A 236 18.04 -10.85 -10.42
C GLN A 236 17.03 -11.86 -9.88
N TYR A 237 15.74 -11.68 -10.20
CA TYR A 237 14.67 -12.60 -9.82
C TYR A 237 14.94 -14.02 -10.34
N ASP A 238 15.21 -14.14 -11.65
CA ASP A 238 15.42 -15.45 -12.28
C ASP A 238 16.71 -16.14 -11.78
N ALA A 239 17.79 -15.39 -11.60
CA ALA A 239 19.05 -15.92 -11.06
C ALA A 239 18.89 -16.43 -9.62
N VAL A 240 18.21 -15.69 -8.75
CA VAL A 240 17.89 -16.13 -7.38
C VAL A 240 16.99 -17.38 -7.44
N ARG A 241 15.93 -17.37 -8.24
CA ARG A 241 15.02 -18.50 -8.42
C ARG A 241 15.78 -19.75 -8.87
N ARG A 242 16.63 -19.65 -9.90
CA ARG A 242 17.47 -20.75 -10.39
C ARG A 242 18.45 -21.25 -9.33
N MET A 243 19.08 -20.34 -8.57
CA MET A 243 19.99 -20.71 -7.49
C MET A 243 19.28 -21.51 -6.40
N LEU A 244 18.12 -21.03 -5.93
CA LEU A 244 17.33 -21.74 -4.92
C LEU A 244 16.83 -23.10 -5.45
N ASN A 245 16.38 -23.13 -6.73
CA ASN A 245 15.98 -24.39 -7.37
C ASN A 245 17.14 -25.40 -7.44
N ASN A 246 18.33 -24.97 -7.83
CA ASN A 246 19.51 -25.84 -7.89
C ASN A 246 19.95 -26.33 -6.51
N ARG A 247 19.82 -25.48 -5.47
CA ARG A 247 20.23 -25.83 -4.10
C ARG A 247 19.23 -26.79 -3.44
N PHE A 248 17.92 -26.54 -3.60
CA PHE A 248 16.85 -27.25 -2.89
C PHE A 248 16.05 -28.19 -3.80
N GLY A 249 16.28 -28.10 -5.11
CA GLY A 249 15.69 -28.97 -6.12
C GLY A 249 14.16 -28.95 -6.10
N PHE A 250 13.50 -27.81 -6.36
CA PHE A 250 12.04 -27.74 -6.38
C PHE A 250 11.40 -28.60 -7.49
N SER A 251 10.28 -29.27 -7.19
CA SER A 251 9.49 -30.04 -8.14
C SER A 251 8.05 -29.51 -8.20
N HIS A 252 7.42 -29.68 -9.34
CA HIS A 252 6.05 -29.21 -9.56
C HIS A 252 4.98 -29.97 -8.76
N GLU A 253 5.33 -31.14 -8.22
CA GLU A 253 4.39 -31.97 -7.44
C GLU A 253 4.98 -32.30 -6.08
N ILE A 254 4.47 -31.65 -5.04
CA ILE A 254 4.68 -32.04 -3.67
C ILE A 254 3.43 -32.77 -3.21
N ALA A 255 3.33 -34.04 -3.52
CA ALA A 255 2.47 -34.95 -2.78
C ALA A 255 3.25 -35.48 -1.57
N PRO A 256 2.80 -35.28 -0.33
CA PRO A 256 3.50 -35.77 0.86
C PRO A 256 3.67 -37.31 0.86
N PHE A 257 2.93 -38.01 0.02
CA PHE A 257 2.80 -39.46 0.04
C PHE A 257 2.71 -40.13 -1.35
N ASP A 258 3.21 -39.50 -2.40
CA ASP A 258 3.22 -40.16 -3.71
C ASP A 258 4.39 -41.14 -3.79
N LEU A 259 4.14 -42.35 -3.31
CA LEU A 259 4.93 -43.51 -3.68
C LEU A 259 4.52 -43.87 -5.11
N ARG A 260 5.41 -43.60 -6.09
CA ARG A 260 5.25 -44.23 -7.40
C ARG A 260 5.14 -45.73 -7.22
N ARG A 261 4.27 -46.38 -7.97
CA ARG A 261 4.10 -47.87 -7.97
C ARG A 261 5.42 -48.65 -8.23
N ASP A 262 6.50 -47.95 -8.63
CA ASP A 262 7.82 -48.51 -8.92
C ASP A 262 8.78 -48.50 -7.74
N GLY A 263 8.35 -48.08 -6.53
CA GLY A 263 9.17 -48.05 -5.33
C GLY A 263 10.28 -47.01 -5.29
N SER A 264 10.32 -46.05 -6.24
CA SER A 264 11.28 -44.96 -6.18
C SER A 264 10.92 -43.99 -5.07
N ARG A 265 11.93 -43.62 -4.23
CA ARG A 265 11.76 -42.63 -3.15
C ARG A 265 11.44 -41.25 -3.75
N ASN A 266 10.27 -40.73 -3.44
CA ASN A 266 10.05 -39.28 -3.57
C ASN A 266 10.84 -38.61 -2.43
N GLU A 267 11.91 -37.92 -2.79
CA GLU A 267 12.60 -37.05 -1.83
C GLU A 267 11.66 -35.95 -1.43
N VAL A 268 11.24 -35.93 -0.17
CA VAL A 268 10.51 -34.78 0.41
C VAL A 268 11.46 -33.60 0.37
N ARG A 269 11.12 -32.60 -0.41
CA ARG A 269 11.97 -31.43 -0.60
C ARG A 269 11.85 -30.49 0.60
N GLU A 270 12.93 -29.78 0.87
CA GLU A 270 13.08 -28.96 2.07
C GLU A 270 12.06 -27.80 2.13
N TYR A 271 11.52 -27.37 0.99
CA TYR A 271 10.54 -26.27 0.91
C TYR A 271 9.52 -26.54 -0.20
N PRO A 272 8.23 -26.17 0.00
CA PRO A 272 7.24 -26.17 -1.07
C PRO A 272 7.61 -25.15 -2.16
N GLU A 273 7.69 -25.58 -3.42
CA GLU A 273 8.07 -24.71 -4.55
C GLU A 273 7.18 -23.48 -4.68
N ASN A 274 5.86 -23.68 -4.60
CA ASN A 274 4.90 -22.58 -4.68
C ASN A 274 5.13 -21.53 -3.58
N ALA A 275 5.49 -21.95 -2.36
CA ALA A 275 5.75 -21.04 -1.26
C ALA A 275 7.02 -20.21 -1.51
N VAL A 276 8.09 -20.84 -2.00
CA VAL A 276 9.34 -20.13 -2.30
C VAL A 276 9.15 -19.16 -3.46
N ARG A 277 8.47 -19.60 -4.54
CA ARG A 277 8.18 -18.76 -5.70
C ARG A 277 7.38 -17.53 -5.30
N GLU A 278 6.32 -17.72 -4.53
CA GLU A 278 5.45 -16.64 -4.10
C GLU A 278 6.14 -15.67 -3.13
N ALA A 279 6.90 -16.20 -2.17
CA ALA A 279 7.69 -15.37 -1.26
C ALA A 279 8.72 -14.52 -2.03
N LEU A 280 9.35 -15.09 -3.07
CA LEU A 280 10.31 -14.38 -3.91
C LEU A 280 9.63 -13.27 -4.71
N VAL A 281 8.48 -13.55 -5.36
CA VAL A 281 7.71 -12.52 -6.09
C VAL A 281 7.31 -11.39 -5.14
N ASN A 282 6.77 -11.72 -3.96
CA ASN A 282 6.36 -10.73 -2.96
C ASN A 282 7.54 -9.87 -2.50
N MET A 283 8.73 -10.45 -2.30
CA MET A 283 9.94 -9.72 -1.94
C MET A 283 10.29 -8.64 -2.99
N PHE A 284 10.15 -8.93 -4.29
CA PHE A 284 10.41 -7.96 -5.36
C PHE A 284 9.25 -6.98 -5.55
N ALA A 285 8.01 -7.45 -5.58
CA ALA A 285 6.83 -6.64 -5.84
C ALA A 285 6.49 -5.64 -4.72
N HIS A 286 6.80 -5.98 -3.47
CA HIS A 286 6.50 -5.13 -2.31
C HIS A 286 7.70 -4.32 -1.79
N ARG A 287 8.91 -4.53 -2.35
CA ARG A 287 10.10 -3.77 -1.97
C ARG A 287 9.90 -2.28 -2.20
N ASP A 288 10.33 -1.46 -1.24
CA ASP A 288 10.40 -0.02 -1.38
C ASP A 288 11.74 0.37 -2.04
N TYR A 289 11.69 0.59 -3.34
CA TYR A 289 12.84 0.99 -4.14
C TYR A 289 13.19 2.49 -4.00
N SER A 290 12.41 3.27 -3.24
CA SER A 290 12.75 4.65 -2.93
C SER A 290 13.80 4.77 -1.82
N VAL A 291 14.03 3.68 -1.08
CA VAL A 291 15.06 3.63 -0.03
C VAL A 291 16.43 3.49 -0.67
N GLU A 292 17.24 4.55 -0.56
CA GLU A 292 18.62 4.55 -1.05
C GLU A 292 19.44 3.44 -0.37
N ASN A 293 20.19 2.68 -1.19
CA ASN A 293 20.96 1.50 -0.75
C ASN A 293 20.15 0.40 -0.06
N GLY A 294 18.82 0.47 -0.12
CA GLY A 294 17.95 -0.61 0.33
C GLY A 294 18.26 -1.89 -0.46
N GLN A 295 18.52 -3.00 0.23
CA GLN A 295 18.84 -4.28 -0.38
C GLN A 295 17.74 -5.29 -0.07
N ALA A 296 17.59 -6.30 -0.92
CA ALA A 296 16.77 -7.47 -0.60
C ALA A 296 17.71 -8.63 -0.19
N PHE A 297 17.23 -9.44 0.73
CA PHE A 297 18.02 -10.55 1.28
C PHE A 297 17.19 -11.83 1.27
N VAL A 298 17.79 -12.90 0.75
CA VAL A 298 17.34 -14.27 0.95
C VAL A 298 18.38 -14.95 1.84
N SER A 299 18.00 -15.35 3.04
CA SER A 299 18.89 -16.03 3.99
C SER A 299 18.37 -17.45 4.22
N CYS A 300 19.17 -18.44 3.85
CA CYS A 300 18.84 -19.85 4.00
C CYS A 300 19.58 -20.41 5.21
N PHE A 301 18.83 -20.79 6.23
CA PHE A 301 19.34 -21.35 7.48
C PHE A 301 19.16 -22.88 7.52
N SER A 302 19.61 -23.51 8.60
CA SER A 302 19.51 -24.96 8.77
C SER A 302 18.05 -25.45 8.90
N ASP A 303 17.15 -24.61 9.40
CA ASP A 303 15.78 -24.94 9.78
C ASP A 303 14.71 -24.10 9.08
N HIS A 304 15.09 -22.99 8.41
CA HIS A 304 14.17 -22.09 7.70
C HIS A 304 14.87 -21.27 6.62
N MET A 305 14.06 -20.59 5.78
CA MET A 305 14.49 -19.57 4.83
C MET A 305 13.81 -18.25 5.17
N GLU A 306 14.57 -17.15 5.21
CA GLU A 306 14.04 -15.79 5.34
C GLU A 306 14.16 -15.05 4.01
N MET A 307 13.11 -14.38 3.60
CA MET A 307 13.12 -13.39 2.51
C MET A 307 12.75 -12.03 3.08
N LEU A 308 13.68 -11.07 2.99
CA LEU A 308 13.54 -9.74 3.57
C LEU A 308 13.68 -8.67 2.49
N SER A 309 12.73 -7.73 2.46
CA SER A 309 12.80 -6.50 1.66
C SER A 309 12.52 -5.27 2.50
N TYR A 310 13.09 -4.12 2.09
CA TYR A 310 12.73 -2.83 2.67
C TYR A 310 11.30 -2.43 2.25
N GLY A 311 10.62 -1.70 3.15
CA GLY A 311 9.21 -1.33 3.01
C GLY A 311 8.30 -2.31 3.76
N GLY A 312 7.51 -1.79 4.71
CA GLY A 312 6.44 -2.54 5.38
C GLY A 312 5.25 -2.79 4.44
N LEU A 313 4.18 -3.35 4.96
CA LEU A 313 2.92 -3.46 4.23
C LEU A 313 2.38 -2.06 3.86
N PRO A 314 1.65 -1.94 2.74
CA PRO A 314 0.93 -0.71 2.41
C PRO A 314 0.01 -0.27 3.56
N PRO A 315 -0.29 1.04 3.69
CA PRO A 315 -1.26 1.52 4.69
C PRO A 315 -2.58 0.74 4.61
N GLU A 316 -3.21 0.50 5.76
CA GLU A 316 -4.49 -0.21 5.87
C GLU A 316 -4.47 -1.69 5.45
N THR A 317 -3.30 -2.25 5.14
CA THR A 317 -3.15 -3.67 4.80
C THR A 317 -2.66 -4.45 6.00
N THR A 318 -3.34 -5.53 6.36
CA THR A 318 -2.92 -6.45 7.43
C THR A 318 -2.51 -7.81 6.88
N ILE A 319 -1.77 -8.58 7.68
CA ILE A 319 -1.37 -9.94 7.30
C ILE A 319 -2.62 -10.83 7.14
N GLU A 320 -3.65 -10.62 7.95
CA GLU A 320 -4.92 -11.34 7.88
C GLU A 320 -5.61 -11.10 6.53
N MET A 321 -5.68 -9.86 6.07
CA MET A 321 -6.23 -9.54 4.74
C MET A 321 -5.45 -10.23 3.62
N LEU A 322 -4.13 -10.31 3.74
CA LEU A 322 -3.29 -11.01 2.76
C LEU A 322 -3.56 -12.53 2.77
N LYS A 323 -3.79 -13.13 3.94
CA LYS A 323 -4.19 -14.55 4.07
C LYS A 323 -5.54 -14.84 3.42
N GLU A 324 -6.45 -13.88 3.43
CA GLU A 324 -7.75 -13.95 2.77
C GLU A 324 -7.71 -13.67 1.26
N GLY A 325 -6.53 -13.37 0.72
CA GLY A 325 -6.31 -13.17 -0.72
C GLY A 325 -6.35 -11.69 -1.16
N ALA A 326 -6.36 -10.73 -0.24
CA ALA A 326 -6.13 -9.35 -0.62
C ALA A 326 -4.73 -9.20 -1.24
N SER A 327 -4.62 -8.51 -2.37
CA SER A 327 -3.36 -8.26 -3.04
C SER A 327 -3.26 -6.79 -3.42
N LEU A 328 -2.35 -6.07 -2.77
CA LEU A 328 -2.07 -4.67 -3.06
C LEU A 328 -0.54 -4.47 -3.15
N PRO A 329 0.08 -4.84 -4.26
CA PRO A 329 1.52 -4.70 -4.41
C PRO A 329 1.93 -3.22 -4.43
N ARG A 330 3.04 -2.89 -3.77
CA ARG A 330 3.62 -1.54 -3.77
C ARG A 330 4.02 -1.12 -5.19
N ASN A 331 4.54 -2.04 -5.98
CA ASN A 331 4.97 -1.85 -7.36
C ASN A 331 4.13 -2.72 -8.29
N LEU A 332 2.92 -2.23 -8.59
CA LEU A 332 1.91 -2.97 -9.34
C LEU A 332 2.39 -3.37 -10.75
N HIS A 333 3.01 -2.43 -11.48
CA HIS A 333 3.49 -2.69 -12.83
C HIS A 333 4.64 -3.70 -12.84
N LEU A 334 5.57 -3.61 -11.86
CA LEU A 334 6.62 -4.61 -11.71
C LEU A 334 6.02 -6.00 -11.40
N ALA A 335 5.05 -6.07 -10.47
CA ALA A 335 4.36 -7.32 -10.15
C ALA A 335 3.67 -7.93 -11.37
N GLU A 336 2.95 -7.11 -12.14
CA GLU A 336 2.30 -7.55 -13.38
C GLU A 336 3.28 -8.03 -14.45
N LEU A 337 4.42 -7.39 -14.60
CA LEU A 337 5.47 -7.83 -15.52
C LEU A 337 6.06 -9.17 -15.09
N LEU A 338 6.40 -9.34 -13.80
CA LEU A 338 6.89 -10.62 -13.28
C LEU A 338 5.87 -11.75 -13.51
N MET A 339 4.59 -11.51 -13.23
CA MET A 339 3.53 -12.48 -13.47
C MET A 339 3.39 -12.85 -14.96
N ARG A 340 3.48 -11.88 -15.86
CA ARG A 340 3.38 -12.11 -17.31
C ARG A 340 4.58 -12.88 -17.87
N LEU A 341 5.80 -12.55 -17.41
CA LEU A 341 7.03 -13.19 -17.88
C LEU A 341 7.13 -14.66 -17.48
N TRP A 342 6.56 -15.04 -16.32
CA TRP A 342 6.56 -16.43 -15.85
C TRP A 342 5.19 -17.11 -15.89
N ALA A 343 4.23 -16.57 -16.67
CA ALA A 343 2.87 -17.10 -16.83
C ALA A 343 2.18 -17.46 -15.48
N MET A 344 2.39 -16.61 -14.46
CA MET A 344 1.83 -16.84 -13.13
C MET A 344 0.36 -16.40 -13.08
N GLU A 345 -0.47 -17.09 -12.30
CA GLU A 345 -1.88 -16.76 -12.15
C GLU A 345 -2.07 -15.45 -11.34
N LYS A 346 -3.00 -14.60 -11.82
CA LYS A 346 -3.50 -13.42 -11.10
C LYS A 346 -4.58 -13.87 -10.10
N PHE A 347 -5.04 -13.01 -9.22
CA PHE A 347 -6.19 -13.16 -8.30
C PHE A 347 -5.91 -13.25 -6.79
N GLY A 348 -4.80 -12.69 -6.29
CA GLY A 348 -4.57 -12.69 -4.85
C GLY A 348 -4.41 -14.10 -4.24
N LEU A 349 -4.20 -15.11 -5.10
CA LEU A 349 -4.07 -16.52 -4.67
C LEU A 349 -2.70 -16.83 -4.10
N GLY A 350 -1.71 -15.96 -4.30
CA GLY A 350 -0.32 -16.25 -4.00
C GLY A 350 -0.05 -16.55 -2.53
N ILE A 351 -0.46 -15.66 -1.62
CA ILE A 351 -0.28 -15.88 -0.17
C ILE A 351 -1.17 -17.01 0.33
N PRO A 352 -2.47 -17.10 -0.01
CA PRO A 352 -3.29 -18.29 0.29
C PRO A 352 -2.66 -19.59 -0.23
N LEU A 353 -2.09 -19.59 -1.43
CA LEU A 353 -1.41 -20.75 -2.01
C LEU A 353 -0.15 -21.11 -1.21
N MET A 354 0.62 -20.10 -0.76
CA MET A 354 1.79 -20.30 0.11
C MET A 354 1.37 -21.04 1.39
N TYR A 355 0.32 -20.58 2.09
CA TYR A 355 -0.19 -21.25 3.28
C TYR A 355 -0.73 -22.65 2.98
N SER A 356 -1.48 -22.81 1.88
CA SER A 356 -2.06 -24.11 1.52
C SER A 356 -0.99 -25.15 1.20
N SER A 357 0.15 -24.74 0.65
CA SER A 357 1.26 -25.63 0.32
C SER A 357 2.00 -26.16 1.56
N TYR A 358 1.86 -25.53 2.71
CA TYR A 358 2.40 -25.99 4.00
C TYR A 358 1.42 -26.82 4.83
N LYS A 359 0.11 -26.78 4.54
CA LYS A 359 -0.92 -27.53 5.28
C LYS A 359 -0.62 -29.03 5.41
N PRO A 360 -0.16 -29.74 4.34
CA PRO A 360 0.12 -31.18 4.45
C PRO A 360 1.21 -31.52 5.48
N PHE A 361 2.03 -30.54 5.86
CA PHE A 361 3.15 -30.71 6.79
C PHE A 361 2.79 -30.24 8.21
N GLY A 362 1.58 -29.71 8.43
CA GLY A 362 1.18 -29.10 9.71
C GLY A 362 2.01 -27.88 10.10
N MET A 363 2.57 -27.17 9.10
CA MET A 363 3.44 -26.00 9.26
C MET A 363 2.80 -24.78 8.57
N GLU A 364 3.29 -23.58 8.90
CA GLU A 364 2.83 -22.35 8.28
C GLU A 364 3.99 -21.39 8.02
N PRO A 365 3.97 -20.64 6.91
CA PRO A 365 4.87 -19.51 6.72
C PRO A 365 4.54 -18.39 7.71
N THR A 366 5.55 -17.62 8.10
CA THR A 366 5.39 -16.49 9.03
C THR A 366 5.74 -15.17 8.32
N PHE A 367 4.90 -14.18 8.51
CA PHE A 367 5.12 -12.82 8.02
C PHE A 367 5.44 -11.90 9.19
N VAL A 368 6.52 -11.16 9.09
CA VAL A 368 6.88 -10.10 10.04
C VAL A 368 6.90 -8.79 9.28
N SER A 369 5.97 -7.90 9.60
CA SER A 369 5.87 -6.57 9.00
C SER A 369 6.16 -5.51 10.05
N GLU A 370 7.13 -4.65 9.73
CA GLU A 370 7.45 -3.43 10.47
C GLU A 370 7.35 -2.23 9.51
N PRO A 371 7.31 -0.99 10.01
CA PRO A 371 7.12 0.20 9.15
C PRO A 371 8.10 0.32 7.98
N ARG A 372 9.30 -0.28 8.11
CA ARG A 372 10.37 -0.19 7.10
C ARG A 372 10.84 -1.52 6.54
N MET A 373 10.20 -2.61 6.91
CA MET A 373 10.66 -3.95 6.57
C MET A 373 9.50 -4.94 6.47
N LEU A 374 9.54 -5.77 5.44
CA LEU A 374 8.73 -6.98 5.33
C LEU A 374 9.65 -8.19 5.28
N LYS A 375 9.41 -9.16 6.15
CA LYS A 375 10.14 -10.42 6.18
C LYS A 375 9.15 -11.58 6.13
N ILE A 376 9.45 -12.56 5.26
CA ILE A 376 8.71 -13.81 5.09
C ILE A 376 9.64 -14.93 5.55
N LEU A 377 9.17 -15.75 6.50
CA LEU A 377 9.87 -16.94 6.95
C LEU A 377 9.16 -18.18 6.42
N LEU A 378 9.91 -19.03 5.76
CA LEU A 378 9.47 -20.31 5.24
C LEU A 378 10.16 -21.43 6.05
N PRO A 379 9.43 -22.19 6.87
CA PRO A 379 10.03 -23.29 7.65
C PRO A 379 10.48 -24.43 6.74
N LYS A 380 11.54 -25.11 7.14
CA LYS A 380 12.10 -26.27 6.43
C LYS A 380 11.28 -27.52 6.73
N VAL A 381 10.66 -28.08 5.71
CA VAL A 381 9.72 -29.21 5.86
C VAL A 381 10.41 -30.49 6.37
N THR A 382 11.65 -30.73 5.93
CA THR A 382 12.40 -31.94 6.34
C THR A 382 12.67 -32.01 7.84
N LEU A 383 12.83 -30.85 8.52
CA LEU A 383 13.05 -30.81 9.96
C LEU A 383 11.81 -31.21 10.76
N HIS A 384 10.63 -30.79 10.32
CA HIS A 384 9.39 -31.22 10.96
C HIS A 384 9.27 -32.75 10.98
N TYR A 385 9.66 -33.39 9.87
CA TYR A 385 9.69 -34.86 9.77
C TYR A 385 10.71 -35.50 10.69
N GLY A 386 11.87 -34.87 10.87
CA GLY A 386 12.95 -35.34 11.75
C GLY A 386 12.66 -35.23 13.25
N THR A 387 11.73 -34.33 13.62
CA THR A 387 11.31 -34.10 15.02
C THR A 387 10.21 -35.04 15.50
N LEU A 388 9.66 -35.88 14.61
CA LEU A 388 8.67 -36.90 14.99
C LEU A 388 9.27 -37.88 15.97
N THR A 389 8.51 -38.21 16.99
CA THR A 389 8.85 -39.32 17.91
C THR A 389 8.92 -40.64 17.14
N GLU A 390 9.66 -41.63 17.65
CA GLU A 390 9.75 -42.94 17.01
C GLU A 390 8.37 -43.60 16.78
N ARG A 391 7.40 -43.31 17.64
CA ARG A 391 6.01 -43.78 17.47
C ARG A 391 5.29 -43.09 16.32
N GLU A 392 5.50 -41.80 16.14
CA GLU A 392 4.95 -41.03 15.01
C GLU A 392 5.61 -41.41 13.70
N LYS A 393 6.93 -41.66 13.70
CA LYS A 393 7.66 -42.22 12.55
C LYS A 393 7.10 -43.59 12.15
N ALA A 394 6.87 -44.46 13.12
CA ALA A 394 6.30 -45.79 12.88
C ALA A 394 4.86 -45.72 12.29
N VAL A 395 4.05 -44.78 12.74
CA VAL A 395 2.71 -44.53 12.18
C VAL A 395 2.80 -44.03 10.74
N VAL A 396 3.70 -43.10 10.46
CA VAL A 396 3.94 -42.60 9.12
C VAL A 396 4.48 -43.66 8.18
N GLU A 397 5.40 -44.49 8.66
CA GLU A 397 5.90 -45.64 7.89
C GLU A 397 4.81 -46.70 7.64
N TYR A 398 3.98 -46.98 8.64
CA TYR A 398 2.82 -47.85 8.45
C TYR A 398 1.84 -47.32 7.42
N MET A 399 1.50 -46.00 7.45
CA MET A 399 0.67 -45.36 6.46
C MET A 399 1.31 -45.35 5.06
N ARG A 400 2.63 -45.24 4.97
CA ARG A 400 3.37 -45.35 3.70
C ARG A 400 3.36 -46.78 3.11
N ALA A 401 3.33 -47.77 3.97
CA ALA A 401 3.36 -49.18 3.53
C ALA A 401 1.97 -49.70 3.14
N ASN A 402 0.89 -49.10 3.66
CA ASN A 402 -0.48 -49.63 3.56
C ASN A 402 -1.52 -48.63 3.00
N GLY A 403 -1.13 -47.42 2.60
CA GLY A 403 -1.95 -46.39 1.93
C GLY A 403 -1.52 -46.24 0.49
#